data_ae3a655cc59ef0072e12a7c82d2f230d
#
_entry.id   ae3a655cc59ef0072e12a7c82d2f230d
#
_cell.length_a   1.000
_cell.length_b   1.000
_cell.length_c   1.000
_cell.angle_alpha   90.00
_cell.angle_beta   90.00
_cell.angle_gamma   90.00
#
_symmetry.space_group_name_H-M   'P 1'
#
loop_
_entity.id
_entity.type
_entity.pdbx_description
1 polymer ?
#
loop_
_entity_poly.entity_id
_entity_poly.type
_entity_poly.pdbx_seq_one_letter_code
_entity_poly.pdbx_strand_id
1 'polypeptide(L)' 'MNIKELAKQAIDNSETLDASNEAKKRTAVAFINRELIESRQCTFETLPTKEIDETIEEVLHDN' A
#
# COMPACT_ATOMS: atom_id res chain seq x y z
N MET A 1 10.86 7.50 3.87
CA MET A 1 9.52 6.96 4.19
C MET A 1 9.54 5.45 4.02
N ASN A 2 9.03 4.72 4.99
CA ASN A 2 9.12 3.27 5.02
C ASN A 2 7.87 2.67 4.36
N ILE A 3 8.06 1.86 3.33
CA ILE A 3 6.95 1.24 2.59
C ILE A 3 6.10 0.36 3.51
N LYS A 4 6.72 -0.35 4.44
CA LYS A 4 5.99 -1.21 5.37
C LYS A 4 5.07 -0.40 6.28
N GLU A 5 5.52 0.76 6.75
CA GLU A 5 4.67 1.63 7.56
C GLU A 5 3.52 2.20 6.75
N LEU A 6 3.79 2.60 5.51
CA LEU A 6 2.74 3.07 4.61
C LEU A 6 1.72 1.97 4.34
N ALA A 7 2.19 0.74 4.16
CA ALA A 7 1.30 -0.40 3.93
C ALA A 7 0.40 -0.63 5.14
N LYS A 8 0.93 -0.56 6.35
CA LYS A 8 0.14 -0.70 7.57
C LYS A 8 -0.92 0.39 7.68
N GLN A 9 -0.53 1.64 7.42
CA GLN A 9 -1.48 2.75 7.45
C GLN A 9 -2.58 2.59 6.40
N ALA A 10 -2.21 2.18 5.20
CA ALA A 10 -3.14 1.99 4.11
C ALA A 10 -4.16 0.89 4.44
N ILE A 11 -3.69 -0.21 5.02
CA ILE A 11 -4.55 -1.32 5.39
C ILE A 11 -5.46 -0.95 6.55
N ASP A 12 -4.92 -0.26 7.56
CA ASP A 12 -5.72 0.23 8.68
C ASP A 12 -6.85 1.13 8.18
N ASN A 13 -6.56 2.02 7.23
CA ASN A 13 -7.57 2.88 6.65
C ASN A 13 -8.62 2.08 5.87
N SER A 14 -8.21 1.02 5.18
CA SER A 14 -9.13 0.21 4.38
C SER A 14 -9.96 -0.75 5.24
N GLU A 15 -9.53 -1.08 6.46
CA GLU A 15 -10.29 -1.95 7.36
C GLU A 15 -11.59 -1.31 7.84
N THR A 16 -11.71 0.00 7.74
CA THR A 16 -12.96 0.68 8.05
C THR A 16 -14.02 0.44 6.97
N LEU A 17 -13.60 -0.09 5.82
CA LEU A 17 -14.47 -0.43 4.72
C LEU A 17 -14.72 -1.95 4.78
N ASP A 18 -15.97 -2.35 4.65
CA ASP A 18 -16.35 -3.76 4.65
C ASP A 18 -15.98 -4.38 3.29
N ALA A 19 -14.69 -4.62 3.08
CA ALA A 19 -14.14 -5.03 1.80
C ALA A 19 -13.36 -6.33 1.90
N SER A 20 -13.29 -7.06 0.79
CA SER A 20 -12.47 -8.27 0.68
C SER A 20 -10.98 -7.92 0.77
N ASN A 21 -10.13 -8.94 1.02
CA ASN A 21 -8.69 -8.73 1.05
C ASN A 21 -8.16 -8.19 -0.28
N GLU A 22 -8.73 -8.61 -1.40
CA GLU A 22 -8.34 -8.09 -2.71
C GLU A 22 -8.64 -6.60 -2.84
N ALA A 23 -9.81 -6.17 -2.38
CA ALA A 23 -10.19 -4.76 -2.40
C ALA A 23 -9.29 -3.94 -1.48
N LYS A 24 -8.98 -4.47 -0.29
CA LYS A 24 -8.05 -3.84 0.65
C LYS A 24 -6.68 -3.68 0.02
N LYS A 25 -6.19 -4.71 -0.67
CA LYS A 25 -4.91 -4.67 -1.34
C LYS A 25 -4.87 -3.58 -2.41
N ARG A 26 -5.90 -3.50 -3.25
CA ARG A 26 -5.98 -2.48 -4.30
C ARG A 26 -5.97 -1.07 -3.71
N THR A 27 -6.75 -0.87 -2.66
CA THR A 27 -6.82 0.42 -1.98
C THR A 27 -5.46 0.78 -1.38
N ALA A 28 -4.79 -0.19 -0.76
CA ALA A 28 -3.48 0.03 -0.17
C ALA A 28 -2.42 0.35 -1.22
N VAL A 29 -2.45 -0.35 -2.36
CA VAL A 29 -1.52 -0.07 -3.46
C VAL A 29 -1.71 1.36 -3.96
N ALA A 30 -2.96 1.77 -4.19
CA ALA A 30 -3.25 3.13 -4.65
C ALA A 30 -2.79 4.18 -3.65
N PHE A 31 -3.03 3.93 -2.37
CA PHE A 31 -2.61 4.84 -1.30
C PHE A 31 -1.09 5.00 -1.29
N ILE A 32 -0.36 3.90 -1.32
CA ILE A 32 1.11 3.93 -1.27
C ILE A 32 1.68 4.63 -2.50
N ASN A 33 1.15 4.28 -3.69
CA ASN A 33 1.60 4.90 -4.93
C ASN A 33 1.42 6.41 -4.87
N ARG A 34 0.27 6.87 -4.41
CA ARG A 34 -0.01 8.30 -4.30
C ARG A 34 0.94 8.98 -3.32
N GLU A 35 1.16 8.38 -2.15
CA GLU A 35 2.04 8.95 -1.15
C GLU A 35 3.48 9.07 -1.66
N LEU A 36 3.98 8.04 -2.34
CA LEU A 36 5.33 8.07 -2.87
C LEU A 36 5.49 9.11 -3.98
N ILE A 37 4.48 9.26 -4.81
CA ILE A 37 4.52 10.25 -5.89
C ILE A 37 4.39 11.66 -5.32
N GLU A 38 3.45 11.90 -4.42
CA GLU A 38 3.25 13.22 -3.81
C GLU A 38 4.45 13.66 -2.99
N SER A 39 5.13 12.74 -2.32
CA SER A 39 6.34 13.04 -1.56
C SER A 39 7.57 13.16 -2.44
N ARG A 40 7.43 12.95 -3.75
CA ARG A 40 8.51 13.03 -4.73
C ARG A 40 9.62 12.02 -4.53
N GLN A 41 9.33 10.93 -3.84
CA GLN A 41 10.29 9.83 -3.70
C GLN A 41 10.33 8.96 -4.94
N CYS A 42 9.21 8.87 -5.66
CA CYS A 42 9.08 8.06 -6.87
C CYS A 42 8.26 8.79 -7.92
N THR A 43 8.42 8.36 -9.18
CA THR A 43 7.52 8.71 -10.28
C THR A 43 6.75 7.47 -10.67
N PHE A 44 5.77 7.60 -11.57
CA PHE A 44 5.05 6.43 -12.09
C PHE A 44 5.97 5.38 -12.67
N GLU A 45 7.07 5.82 -13.31
CA GLU A 45 8.02 4.92 -13.94
C GLU A 45 8.95 4.23 -12.95
N THR A 46 9.19 4.86 -11.81
CA THR A 46 10.15 4.36 -10.82
C THR A 46 9.48 3.75 -9.60
N LEU A 47 8.14 3.65 -9.57
CA LEU A 47 7.44 3.01 -8.47
C LEU A 47 7.88 1.56 -8.30
N PRO A 48 8.30 1.14 -7.09
CA PRO A 48 8.67 -0.25 -6.85
C PRO A 48 7.42 -1.13 -6.67
N THR A 49 6.69 -1.33 -7.75
CA THR A 49 5.37 -1.98 -7.70
C THR A 49 5.42 -3.38 -7.11
N LYS A 50 6.45 -4.15 -7.44
CA LYS A 50 6.59 -5.51 -6.92
C LYS A 50 6.82 -5.50 -5.41
N GLU A 51 7.69 -4.63 -4.94
CA GLU A 51 7.98 -4.49 -3.51
C GLU A 51 6.76 -4.02 -2.74
N ILE A 52 6.02 -3.07 -3.30
CA ILE A 52 4.78 -2.58 -2.70
C ILE A 52 3.77 -3.73 -2.57
N ASP A 53 3.60 -4.49 -3.63
CA ASP A 53 2.67 -5.61 -3.67
C ASP A 53 3.03 -6.67 -2.62
N GLU A 54 4.30 -7.07 -2.59
CA GLU A 54 4.78 -8.06 -1.63
C GLU A 54 4.67 -7.58 -0.19
N THR A 55 4.96 -6.30 0.05
CA THR A 55 4.87 -5.73 1.41
C THR A 55 3.42 -5.70 1.88
N ILE A 56 2.49 -5.34 1.01
CA ILE A 56 1.07 -5.33 1.37
C ILE A 56 0.58 -6.75 1.67
N GLU A 57 0.96 -7.73 0.87
CA GLU A 57 0.59 -9.11 1.13
C GLU A 57 1.14 -9.62 2.46
N GLU A 58 2.37 -9.24 2.79
CA GLU A 58 2.97 -9.59 4.06
C GLU A 58 2.20 -9.01 5.24
N VAL A 59 1.83 -7.73 5.15
CA VAL A 59 1.07 -7.07 6.21
C VAL A 59 -0.32 -7.69 6.35
N LEU A 60 -0.99 -8.00 5.25
CA LEU A 60 -2.29 -8.65 5.27
C LEU A 60 -2.22 -10.05 5.88
N HIS A 61 -1.14 -10.77 5.60
CA HIS A 61 -0.95 -12.12 6.12
C HIS A 61 -0.69 -12.10 7.63
N ASP A 62 0.00 -11.11 8.12
CA ASP A 62 0.32 -10.98 9.55
C ASP A 62 -0.88 -10.50 10.39
N ASN A 63 -1.87 -9.95 9.76
CA ASN A 63 -3.10 -9.56 10.41
C ASN A 63 -4.09 -10.72 10.37
#